data_be3aaf320c7307d79a1942c0503ed6f8
#
_entry.id   be3aaf320c7307d79a1942c0503ed6f8
#
_cell.length_a   1.000
_cell.length_b   1.000
_cell.length_c   1.000
_cell.angle_alpha   90.00
_cell.angle_beta   90.00
_cell.angle_gamma   90.00
#
_symmetry.space_group_name_H-M   'P 1'
#
loop_
_entity.id
_entity.type
_entity.pdbx_description
1 polymer ?
#
loop_
_entity_poly.entity_id
_entity_poly.type
_entity_poly.pdbx_seq_one_letter_code
_entity_poly.pdbx_strand_id
1 'polypeptide(L)'
;MTRSTIEDVKRRRLAEMSADERAEFDETYETTRLALEVGEQVRDAREAAGLSQRELAARMGTSQAAVARLEAGGTGATLTTLQKVAAAMDLKVTVELSTAS
;
A
#
# COMPACT_ATOMS: atom_id res chain seq x y z
N MET A 1 -37.09 0.94 3.77
CA MET A 1 -35.95 1.87 3.80
C MET A 1 -34.67 1.12 3.46
N THR A 2 -34.07 1.46 2.34
CA THR A 2 -32.87 0.76 1.89
C THR A 2 -31.65 1.25 2.66
N ARG A 3 -30.89 0.33 3.23
CA ARG A 3 -29.63 0.69 3.89
C ARG A 3 -28.65 1.20 2.85
N SER A 4 -28.05 2.36 3.12
CA SER A 4 -26.97 2.86 2.30
C SER A 4 -25.75 1.98 2.48
N THR A 5 -25.20 1.49 1.38
CA THR A 5 -23.95 0.75 1.38
C THR A 5 -22.79 1.75 1.36
N ILE A 6 -21.58 1.27 1.65
CA ILE A 6 -20.37 2.08 1.53
C ILE A 6 -20.22 2.63 0.12
N GLU A 7 -20.60 1.83 -0.89
CA GLU A 7 -20.59 2.23 -2.30
C GLU A 7 -21.57 3.38 -2.56
N ASP A 8 -22.78 3.34 -1.99
CA ASP A 8 -23.78 4.40 -2.15
C ASP A 8 -23.32 5.70 -1.49
N VAL A 9 -22.74 5.62 -0.31
CA VAL A 9 -22.20 6.79 0.41
C VAL A 9 -21.08 7.40 -0.39
N LYS A 10 -20.18 6.59 -0.94
CA LYS A 10 -19.05 7.02 -1.75
C LYS A 10 -19.52 7.72 -3.01
N ARG A 11 -20.52 7.17 -3.70
CA ARG A 11 -21.10 7.75 -4.90
C ARG A 11 -21.73 9.11 -4.64
N ARG A 12 -22.49 9.23 -3.57
CA ARG A 12 -23.13 10.50 -3.18
C ARG A 12 -22.09 11.57 -2.88
N ARG A 13 -21.05 11.19 -2.16
CA ARG A 13 -19.97 12.10 -1.79
C ARG A 13 -19.24 12.62 -3.02
N LEU A 14 -18.97 11.73 -3.98
CA LEU A 14 -18.35 12.13 -5.25
C LEU A 14 -19.23 13.06 -6.06
N ALA A 15 -20.54 12.81 -6.06
CA ALA A 15 -21.50 13.64 -6.80
C ALA A 15 -21.62 15.06 -6.21
N GLU A 16 -21.40 15.21 -4.90
CA GLU A 16 -21.48 16.49 -4.19
C GLU A 16 -20.19 17.29 -4.25
N MET A 17 -19.09 16.68 -4.67
CA MET A 17 -17.78 17.33 -4.73
C MET A 17 -17.65 18.22 -5.96
N SER A 18 -16.90 19.32 -5.83
CA SER A 18 -16.43 20.11 -6.96
C SER A 18 -15.45 19.27 -7.80
N ALA A 19 -15.13 19.73 -9.00
CA ALA A 19 -14.16 19.05 -9.87
C ALA A 19 -12.79 18.92 -9.20
N ASP A 20 -12.33 19.97 -8.51
CA ASP A 20 -11.05 19.98 -7.82
C ASP A 20 -11.06 19.02 -6.62
N GLU A 21 -12.12 19.05 -5.82
CA GLU A 21 -12.28 18.15 -4.68
C GLU A 21 -12.33 16.69 -5.12
N ARG A 22 -13.01 16.42 -6.23
CA ARG A 22 -13.11 15.08 -6.80
C ARG A 22 -11.74 14.58 -7.28
N ALA A 23 -10.96 15.44 -7.93
CA ALA A 23 -9.62 15.10 -8.38
C ALA A 23 -8.71 14.76 -7.20
N GLU A 24 -8.75 15.54 -6.12
CA GLU A 24 -8.00 15.28 -4.90
C GLU A 24 -8.43 13.97 -4.24
N PHE A 25 -9.74 13.71 -4.19
CA PHE A 25 -10.27 12.48 -3.62
C PHE A 25 -9.79 11.25 -4.41
N ASP A 26 -9.87 11.32 -5.74
CA ASP A 26 -9.45 10.21 -6.61
C ASP A 26 -7.95 9.94 -6.48
N GLU A 27 -7.13 10.99 -6.39
CA GLU A 27 -5.69 10.87 -6.20
C GLU A 27 -5.36 10.21 -4.85
N THR A 28 -6.04 10.64 -3.78
CA THR A 28 -5.85 10.04 -2.45
C THR A 28 -6.27 8.58 -2.43
N TYR A 29 -7.39 8.25 -3.08
CA TYR A 29 -7.87 6.87 -3.19
C TYR A 29 -6.84 5.99 -3.90
N GLU A 30 -6.33 6.45 -5.04
CA GLU A 30 -5.33 5.71 -5.82
C GLU A 30 -4.03 5.51 -5.04
N THR A 31 -3.60 6.52 -4.30
CA THR A 31 -2.40 6.42 -3.47
C THR A 31 -2.59 5.38 -2.37
N THR A 32 -3.76 5.37 -1.73
CA THR A 32 -4.09 4.40 -0.69
C THR A 32 -4.16 2.98 -1.25
N ARG A 33 -4.80 2.82 -2.40
CA ARG A 33 -4.90 1.52 -3.07
C ARG A 33 -3.51 0.99 -3.42
N LEU A 34 -2.66 1.84 -3.95
CA LEU A 34 -1.30 1.47 -4.32
C LEU A 34 -0.47 1.07 -3.09
N ALA A 35 -0.61 1.81 -1.99
CA ALA A 35 0.08 1.48 -0.75
C ALA A 35 -0.34 0.11 -0.20
N LEU A 36 -1.63 -0.22 -0.30
CA LEU A 36 -2.14 -1.53 0.11
C LEU A 36 -1.58 -2.65 -0.77
N GLU A 37 -1.52 -2.44 -2.08
CA GLU A 37 -0.93 -3.42 -3.02
C GLU A 37 0.54 -3.65 -2.73
N VAL A 38 1.29 -2.59 -2.50
CA VAL A 38 2.71 -2.69 -2.16
C VAL A 38 2.88 -3.46 -0.85
N GLY A 39 2.06 -3.15 0.15
CA GLY A 39 2.08 -3.86 1.44
C GLY A 39 1.82 -5.35 1.29
N GLU A 40 0.86 -5.72 0.45
CA GLU A 40 0.56 -7.14 0.16
C GLU A 40 1.75 -7.82 -0.53
N GLN A 41 2.37 -7.16 -1.48
CA GLN A 41 3.54 -7.72 -2.17
C GLN A 41 4.71 -7.95 -1.22
N VAL A 42 4.93 -7.02 -0.29
CA VAL A 42 5.96 -7.18 0.75
C VAL A 42 5.64 -8.39 1.63
N ARG A 43 4.39 -8.51 2.08
CA ARG A 43 3.95 -9.65 2.89
C ARG A 43 4.13 -10.97 2.14
N ASP A 44 3.68 -11.04 0.90
CA ASP A 44 3.77 -12.25 0.10
C ASP A 44 5.22 -12.68 -0.10
N ALA A 45 6.11 -11.73 -0.41
CA ALA A 45 7.54 -12.00 -0.56
C ALA A 45 8.15 -12.50 0.77
N ARG A 46 7.77 -11.86 1.89
CA ARG A 46 8.24 -12.25 3.21
C ARG A 46 7.81 -13.67 3.56
N GLU A 47 6.54 -13.98 3.35
CA GLU A 47 6.01 -15.32 3.63
C GLU A 47 6.65 -16.37 2.71
N ALA A 48 6.84 -16.05 1.45
CA ALA A 48 7.53 -16.95 0.51
C ALA A 48 8.98 -17.21 0.92
N ALA A 49 9.62 -16.25 1.56
CA ALA A 49 10.98 -16.41 2.09
C ALA A 49 11.01 -17.12 3.45
N GLY A 50 9.84 -17.45 4.01
CA GLY A 50 9.75 -18.12 5.31
C GLY A 50 10.11 -17.23 6.49
N LEU A 51 9.98 -15.91 6.35
CA LEU A 51 10.36 -14.95 7.39
C LEU A 51 9.14 -14.42 8.14
N SER A 52 9.32 -14.22 9.46
CA SER A 52 8.38 -13.45 10.25
C SER A 52 8.62 -11.96 10.02
N GLN A 53 7.66 -11.12 10.41
CA GLN A 53 7.84 -9.66 10.37
C GLN A 53 9.05 -9.24 11.19
N ARG A 54 9.24 -9.87 12.33
CA ARG A 54 10.37 -9.59 13.22
C ARG A 54 11.72 -9.95 12.58
N GLU A 55 11.76 -11.08 11.90
CA GLU A 55 12.97 -11.52 11.20
C GLU A 55 13.31 -10.59 10.03
N LEU A 56 12.31 -10.19 9.25
CA LEU A 56 12.52 -9.23 8.16
C LEU A 56 13.01 -7.89 8.72
N ALA A 57 12.38 -7.41 9.81
CA ALA A 57 12.78 -6.17 10.46
C ALA A 57 14.24 -6.20 10.92
N ALA A 58 14.65 -7.32 11.50
CA ALA A 58 16.05 -7.51 11.94
C ALA A 58 17.02 -7.42 10.76
N ARG A 59 16.69 -8.05 9.64
CA ARG A 59 17.53 -8.00 8.43
C ARG A 59 17.60 -6.60 7.83
N MET A 60 16.53 -5.83 7.96
CA MET A 60 16.47 -4.46 7.45
C MET A 60 17.08 -3.43 8.41
N GLY A 61 17.36 -3.82 9.66
CA GLY A 61 17.79 -2.88 10.68
C GLY A 61 16.69 -1.93 11.14
N THR A 62 15.44 -2.40 11.16
CA THR A 62 14.28 -1.61 11.55
C THR A 62 13.44 -2.36 12.59
N SER A 63 12.30 -1.80 12.99
CA SER A 63 11.40 -2.41 13.97
C SER A 63 10.34 -3.27 13.31
N GLN A 64 9.83 -4.25 14.05
CA GLN A 64 8.69 -5.05 13.60
C GLN A 64 7.48 -4.15 13.31
N ALA A 65 7.26 -3.12 14.15
CA ALA A 65 6.16 -2.18 13.96
C ALA A 65 6.24 -1.47 12.60
N ALA A 66 7.45 -1.13 12.15
CA ALA A 66 7.66 -0.49 10.85
C ALA A 66 7.30 -1.46 9.71
N VAL A 67 7.70 -2.72 9.81
CA VAL A 67 7.34 -3.74 8.82
C VAL A 67 5.83 -3.98 8.81
N ALA A 68 5.22 -4.11 9.98
CA ALA A 68 3.78 -4.32 10.10
C ALA A 68 3.00 -3.16 9.46
N ARG A 69 3.46 -1.93 9.68
CA ARG A 69 2.83 -0.73 9.12
C ARG A 69 2.95 -0.69 7.60
N LEU A 70 4.11 -1.06 7.07
CA LEU A 70 4.36 -1.14 5.64
C LEU A 70 3.44 -2.17 4.98
N GLU A 71 3.32 -3.35 5.57
CA GLU A 71 2.47 -4.43 5.05
C GLU A 71 0.98 -4.09 5.14
N ALA A 72 0.60 -3.27 6.11
CA ALA A 72 -0.78 -2.81 6.26
C ALA A 72 -1.16 -1.66 5.32
N GLY A 73 -0.24 -1.20 4.49
CA GLY A 73 -0.49 -0.09 3.57
C GLY A 73 -0.34 1.28 4.22
N GLY A 74 0.39 1.37 5.33
CA GLY A 74 0.68 2.63 6.00
C GLY A 74 1.77 3.43 5.29
N THR A 75 2.17 4.53 5.91
CA THR A 75 3.23 5.39 5.39
C THR A 75 4.58 4.69 5.42
N GLY A 76 5.50 5.11 4.60
CA GLY A 76 6.88 4.62 4.59
C GLY A 76 7.28 3.78 3.39
N ALA A 77 6.38 3.57 2.44
CA ALA A 77 6.66 2.80 1.22
C ALA A 77 7.43 3.64 0.20
N THR A 78 8.60 4.16 0.60
CA THR A 78 9.49 4.88 -0.31
C THR A 78 10.32 3.87 -1.12
N LEU A 79 10.87 4.32 -2.24
CA LEU A 79 11.75 3.47 -3.04
C LEU A 79 12.95 2.99 -2.23
N THR A 80 13.50 3.85 -1.38
CA THR A 80 14.61 3.48 -0.50
C THR A 80 14.21 2.36 0.46
N THR A 81 13.03 2.48 1.07
CA THR A 81 12.53 1.44 1.99
C THR A 81 12.27 0.13 1.24
N LEU A 82 11.67 0.20 0.06
CA LEU A 82 11.39 -1.00 -0.75
C LEU A 82 12.69 -1.68 -1.19
N GLN A 83 13.73 -0.91 -1.50
CA GLN A 83 15.04 -1.49 -1.80
C GLN A 83 15.63 -2.23 -0.61
N LYS A 84 15.47 -1.69 0.60
CA LYS A 84 15.93 -2.37 1.82
C LYS A 84 15.18 -3.66 2.07
N VAL A 85 13.85 -3.64 1.85
CA VAL A 85 13.02 -4.85 1.95
C VAL A 85 13.52 -5.92 0.98
N ALA A 86 13.68 -5.54 -0.28
CA ALA A 86 14.11 -6.47 -1.33
C ALA A 86 15.51 -7.03 -1.05
N ALA A 87 16.44 -6.15 -0.67
CA ALA A 87 17.82 -6.58 -0.36
C ALA A 87 17.85 -7.55 0.82
N ALA A 88 17.00 -7.35 1.81
CA ALA A 88 16.92 -8.25 2.98
C ALA A 88 16.45 -9.65 2.61
N MET A 89 15.79 -9.81 1.47
CA MET A 89 15.27 -11.09 0.98
C MET A 89 15.94 -11.55 -0.31
N ASP A 90 17.02 -10.90 -0.68
CA ASP A 90 17.76 -11.20 -1.93
C ASP A 90 16.90 -11.04 -3.19
N LEU A 91 16.03 -10.04 -3.16
CA LEU A 91 15.11 -9.72 -4.25
C LEU A 91 15.46 -8.38 -4.88
N LYS A 92 14.83 -8.09 -6.00
CA LYS A 92 14.98 -6.84 -6.74
C LYS A 92 13.62 -6.15 -6.84
N VAL A 93 13.61 -4.84 -6.62
CA VAL A 93 12.39 -4.03 -6.82
C VAL A 93 12.26 -3.70 -8.30
N THR A 94 11.09 -3.93 -8.85
CA THR A 94 10.73 -3.45 -10.19
C THR A 94 9.51 -2.58 -10.11
N VAL A 95 9.47 -1.53 -10.91
CA VAL A 95 8.32 -0.63 -11.00
C VAL A 95 7.84 -0.62 -12.44
N GLU A 96 6.55 -0.78 -12.62
CA GLU A 96 5.93 -0.78 -13.94
C GLU A 96 4.82 0.25 -13.98
N LEU A 97 4.83 1.07 -15.02
CA LEU A 97 3.77 2.00 -15.30
C LEU A 97 2.97 1.47 -16.49
N SER A 98 1.70 1.20 -16.27
CA SER A 98 0.82 0.62 -17.27
C SER A 98 -0.32 1.58 -17.58
N THR A 99 -1.03 1.33 -18.67
CA THR A 99 -2.23 2.12 -19.02
C THR A 99 -3.30 1.93 -17.95
N ALA A 100 -4.02 3.01 -17.64
CA ALA A 100 -5.01 3.03 -16.57
C ALA A 100 -6.38 2.47 -16.96
N SER A 101 -6.55 2.06 -18.18
CA SER A 101 -7.82 1.53 -18.68
C SER A 101 -8.02 0.05 -18.40
#